data_550f36fcca24fcadb9d127f19584a44e
#
_entry.id   550f36fcca24fcadb9d127f19584a44e
#
_cell.length_a   1.000
_cell.length_b   1.000
_cell.length_c   1.000
_cell.angle_alpha   90.00
_cell.angle_beta   90.00
_cell.angle_gamma   90.00
#
_symmetry.space_group_name_H-M   'P 1'
#
loop_
_entity.id
_entity.type
_entity.pdbx_description
1 polymer ?
#
loop_
_entity_poly.entity_id
_entity_poly.type
_entity_poly.pdbx_seq_one_letter_code
_entity_poly.pdbx_strand_id
1 'polypeptide(L)'
;MRKFLKTIIKGTLFCLLLLAASLTVCLAAGLVKLPDTGEQVCEVPAVRVIEPLPSEAAEQEEQAGQLDTPEQEETSEQENVSEQEAPSEQEEFSEQEPVTLLFGGDLFLTDLLQSKYRQQGISAAASEGLLSILRGADLLMLNQEFPFGTTGDPMEEKQYTFRVDPGYVSVLTDLGVDIVTLANNHMLDFGRGPLTETLAALDGAGIAHVGAGENLEEAKALKTFEIGGKTIGFLGASRVIPEYSWNASADGSGLFTTYDAKALVEQIRKAEEGCDFTVVYVHWGIERSTQPEEYQRTLARQYIDAGADAVIGSHPHVLQGIEYYQGKPIFYSLGNFIFSNGSYETMLAELTLEGDRIGIRLIPCVSEANQMRLLGESACPAFYQSLESLSPGIAIDGDGRVSAWQPGAAGVQENVPGAVPAE
;
A
#
# COMPACT_ATOMS: atom_id res chain seq x y z
N MET A 1 3.19 -59.47 -15.43
CA MET A 1 3.00 -58.09 -14.98
C MET A 1 1.92 -57.94 -13.91
N ARG A 2 0.64 -58.37 -14.13
CA ARG A 2 -0.44 -58.23 -13.13
C ARG A 2 -0.21 -58.96 -11.79
N LYS A 3 0.44 -60.13 -11.74
CA LYS A 3 0.75 -60.85 -10.48
C LYS A 3 1.84 -60.15 -9.69
N PHE A 4 2.87 -59.60 -10.34
CA PHE A 4 3.96 -58.86 -9.70
C PHE A 4 3.48 -57.55 -9.05
N LEU A 5 2.61 -56.81 -9.76
CA LEU A 5 2.03 -55.57 -9.23
C LEU A 5 1.13 -55.83 -7.99
N LYS A 6 0.35 -56.92 -7.95
CA LYS A 6 -0.45 -57.30 -6.78
C LYS A 6 0.42 -57.67 -5.57
N THR A 7 1.60 -58.23 -5.77
CA THR A 7 2.53 -58.58 -4.68
C THR A 7 3.15 -57.30 -4.09
N ILE A 8 3.55 -56.36 -4.93
CA ILE A 8 4.07 -55.05 -4.47
C ILE A 8 3.01 -54.28 -3.68
N ILE A 9 1.77 -54.20 -4.18
CA ILE A 9 0.69 -53.48 -3.48
C ILE A 9 0.37 -54.13 -2.13
N LYS A 10 0.37 -55.46 -2.05
CA LYS A 10 0.18 -56.15 -0.76
C LYS A 10 1.34 -55.97 0.21
N GLY A 11 2.57 -55.92 -0.29
CA GLY A 11 3.75 -55.62 0.53
C GLY A 11 3.74 -54.20 1.12
N THR A 12 3.43 -53.21 0.29
CA THR A 12 3.35 -51.79 0.74
C THR A 12 2.22 -51.58 1.73
N LEU A 13 1.05 -52.20 1.49
CA LEU A 13 -0.09 -52.10 2.43
C LEU A 13 0.23 -52.78 3.79
N PHE A 14 0.95 -53.89 3.78
CA PHE A 14 1.40 -54.57 5.00
C PHE A 14 2.42 -53.75 5.79
N CYS A 15 3.37 -53.10 5.13
CA CYS A 15 4.32 -52.20 5.76
C CYS A 15 3.64 -50.97 6.37
N LEU A 16 2.63 -50.37 5.67
CA LEU A 16 1.85 -49.27 6.20
C LEU A 16 1.03 -49.66 7.45
N LEU A 17 0.46 -50.86 7.46
CA LEU A 17 -0.27 -51.38 8.64
C LEU A 17 0.68 -51.65 9.82
N LEU A 18 1.89 -52.14 9.60
CA LEU A 18 2.89 -52.33 10.66
C LEU A 18 3.37 -50.96 11.24
N LEU A 19 3.57 -49.96 10.39
CA LEU A 19 3.91 -48.60 10.81
C LEU A 19 2.79 -47.98 11.65
N ALA A 20 1.55 -48.13 11.23
CA ALA A 20 0.38 -47.66 11.98
C ALA A 20 0.26 -48.35 13.34
N ALA A 21 0.46 -49.68 13.40
CA ALA A 21 0.42 -50.45 14.65
C ALA A 21 1.57 -50.04 15.61
N SER A 22 2.78 -49.82 15.10
CA SER A 22 3.91 -49.37 15.92
C SER A 22 3.70 -47.94 16.46
N LEU A 23 3.11 -47.05 15.66
CA LEU A 23 2.78 -45.70 16.10
C LEU A 23 1.71 -45.72 17.20
N THR A 24 0.69 -46.60 17.09
CA THR A 24 -0.34 -46.78 18.11
C THR A 24 0.25 -47.28 19.43
N VAL A 25 1.18 -48.23 19.37
CA VAL A 25 1.90 -48.74 20.56
C VAL A 25 2.79 -47.65 21.20
N CYS A 26 3.48 -46.87 20.40
CA CYS A 26 4.30 -45.75 20.91
C CYS A 26 3.44 -44.65 21.56
N LEU A 27 2.27 -44.35 20.99
CA LEU A 27 1.33 -43.42 21.59
C LEU A 27 0.72 -43.94 22.90
N ALA A 28 0.36 -45.25 22.96
CA ALA A 28 -0.16 -45.89 24.18
C ALA A 28 0.92 -46.00 25.28
N ALA A 29 2.18 -46.13 24.92
CA ALA A 29 3.29 -46.15 25.84
C ALA A 29 3.80 -44.76 26.26
N GLY A 30 3.22 -43.67 25.73
CA GLY A 30 3.66 -42.30 26.02
C GLY A 30 5.03 -41.91 25.47
N LEU A 31 5.55 -42.71 24.52
CA LEU A 31 6.88 -42.51 23.90
C LEU A 31 6.82 -41.46 22.75
N VAL A 32 5.63 -41.18 22.19
CA VAL A 32 5.37 -40.15 21.22
C VAL A 32 4.11 -39.40 21.64
N LYS A 33 4.20 -38.07 21.82
CA LYS A 33 3.03 -37.21 21.99
C LYS A 33 2.61 -36.70 20.61
N LEU A 34 1.34 -36.88 20.25
CA LEU A 34 0.78 -36.11 19.13
C LEU A 34 0.80 -34.62 19.50
N PRO A 35 1.06 -33.73 18.56
CA PRO A 35 0.88 -32.32 18.81
C PRO A 35 -0.58 -32.10 19.24
N ASP A 36 -0.74 -31.39 20.35
CA ASP A 36 -2.05 -31.04 20.87
C ASP A 36 -2.75 -30.17 19.84
N THR A 37 -3.83 -30.66 19.22
CA THR A 37 -4.68 -29.92 18.32
C THR A 37 -5.72 -29.08 19.05
N GLY A 38 -5.55 -28.88 20.36
CA GLY A 38 -6.22 -27.85 21.11
C GLY A 38 -5.68 -26.50 20.63
N GLU A 39 -6.57 -25.63 20.26
CA GLU A 39 -6.31 -24.22 19.97
C GLU A 39 -5.34 -23.64 21.00
N GLN A 40 -4.06 -23.66 20.71
CA GLN A 40 -3.13 -22.74 21.35
C GLN A 40 -3.44 -21.38 20.75
N VAL A 41 -4.36 -20.66 21.41
CA VAL A 41 -4.31 -19.22 21.41
C VAL A 41 -2.87 -18.88 21.81
N CYS A 42 -2.05 -18.44 20.86
CA CYS A 42 -0.79 -17.77 21.16
C CYS A 42 -1.20 -16.58 22.02
N GLU A 43 -0.99 -16.66 23.32
CA GLU A 43 -0.94 -15.48 24.15
C GLU A 43 0.23 -14.64 23.63
N VAL A 44 -0.11 -13.69 22.79
CA VAL A 44 0.75 -12.56 22.45
C VAL A 44 1.05 -11.90 23.81
N PRO A 45 2.30 -11.74 24.23
CA PRO A 45 2.60 -11.05 25.47
C PRO A 45 1.94 -9.70 25.41
N ALA A 46 1.10 -9.41 26.41
CA ALA A 46 0.34 -8.18 26.51
C ALA A 46 1.29 -6.99 26.27
N VAL A 47 1.06 -6.26 25.19
CA VAL A 47 1.68 -4.97 24.94
C VAL A 47 1.29 -4.12 26.15
N ARG A 48 2.28 -3.73 26.96
CA ARG A 48 2.07 -2.77 28.05
C ARG A 48 1.50 -1.50 27.40
N VAL A 49 0.23 -1.28 27.61
CA VAL A 49 -0.43 0.00 27.35
C VAL A 49 0.23 0.98 28.32
N ILE A 50 1.05 1.87 27.80
CA ILE A 50 1.54 3.03 28.56
C ILE A 50 0.36 3.97 28.61
N GLU A 51 -0.23 4.14 29.81
CA GLU A 51 -1.25 5.15 30.06
C GLU A 51 -0.69 6.54 29.76
N PRO A 52 -1.47 7.42 29.12
CA PRO A 52 -1.03 8.79 28.89
C PRO A 52 -0.93 9.52 30.24
N LEU A 53 0.19 10.21 30.44
CA LEU A 53 0.37 11.14 31.55
C LEU A 53 -0.73 12.22 31.53
N PRO A 54 -1.28 12.61 32.70
CA PRO A 54 -2.30 13.63 32.77
C PRO A 54 -1.74 14.99 32.31
N SER A 55 -2.47 15.67 31.43
CA SER A 55 -2.19 17.03 31.00
C SER A 55 -2.53 17.97 32.14
N GLU A 56 -1.55 18.68 32.63
CA GLU A 56 -1.79 19.84 33.49
C GLU A 56 -2.49 20.94 32.67
N ALA A 57 -3.74 21.21 33.03
CA ALA A 57 -4.47 22.36 32.56
C ALA A 57 -3.93 23.61 33.26
N ALA A 58 -3.40 24.54 32.50
CA ALA A 58 -3.17 25.89 32.97
C ALA A 58 -4.36 26.76 32.60
N GLU A 59 -5.16 27.06 33.62
CA GLU A 59 -6.11 28.17 33.61
C GLU A 59 -5.33 29.51 33.52
N GLN A 60 -5.67 30.35 32.58
CA GLN A 60 -5.45 31.82 32.74
C GLN A 60 -6.60 32.58 32.09
N GLU A 61 -7.09 33.48 32.91
CA GLU A 61 -8.29 34.28 32.90
C GLU A 61 -8.39 35.28 31.75
N GLU A 62 -9.66 35.59 31.46
CA GLU A 62 -10.20 36.76 30.77
C GLU A 62 -9.57 38.09 31.22
N GLN A 63 -9.27 38.95 30.27
CA GLN A 63 -9.47 40.40 30.45
C GLN A 63 -10.01 41.02 29.16
N ALA A 64 -11.23 41.54 29.34
CA ALA A 64 -11.94 42.37 28.41
C ALA A 64 -11.26 43.74 28.25
N GLY A 65 -11.14 44.21 27.03
CA GLY A 65 -10.76 45.59 26.72
C GLY A 65 -11.57 46.09 25.53
N GLN A 66 -12.65 46.77 25.85
CA GLN A 66 -13.44 47.60 24.94
C GLN A 66 -12.63 48.85 24.57
N LEU A 67 -12.60 49.25 23.31
CA LEU A 67 -12.59 50.70 22.92
C LEU A 67 -12.86 50.87 21.40
N ASP A 68 -13.95 51.52 21.17
CA ASP A 68 -14.25 52.68 20.30
C ASP A 68 -14.08 52.59 18.77
N THR A 69 -15.24 52.66 18.15
CA THR A 69 -15.51 53.19 16.80
C THR A 69 -15.31 54.69 16.74
N PRO A 70 -14.99 55.29 15.62
CA PRO A 70 -15.67 56.49 15.15
C PRO A 70 -16.28 56.31 13.75
N GLU A 71 -17.54 56.76 13.70
CA GLU A 71 -18.28 57.15 12.50
C GLU A 71 -17.65 58.36 11.81
N GLN A 72 -17.96 58.46 10.54
CA GLN A 72 -18.19 59.62 9.67
C GLN A 72 -17.47 59.46 8.34
N GLU A 73 -17.93 59.82 7.17
CA GLU A 73 -19.07 60.59 6.67
C GLU A 73 -19.23 60.29 5.17
N GLU A 74 -20.45 60.29 4.68
CA GLU A 74 -20.80 60.29 3.28
C GLU A 74 -20.36 61.56 2.56
N THR A 75 -19.74 61.45 1.39
CA THR A 75 -19.91 62.48 0.34
C THR A 75 -20.05 61.81 -1.02
N SER A 76 -21.20 62.07 -1.58
CA SER A 76 -21.58 61.77 -2.97
C SER A 76 -20.87 62.75 -3.92
N GLU A 77 -20.15 62.22 -4.91
CA GLU A 77 -19.94 62.93 -6.17
C GLU A 77 -20.13 61.99 -7.35
N GLN A 78 -21.13 62.32 -8.16
CA GLN A 78 -21.38 61.70 -9.47
C GLN A 78 -20.41 62.31 -10.47
N GLU A 79 -19.57 61.47 -11.08
CA GLU A 79 -18.97 61.81 -12.36
C GLU A 79 -19.25 60.71 -13.40
N ASN A 80 -19.89 61.14 -14.46
CA ASN A 80 -20.08 60.47 -15.73
C ASN A 80 -18.72 60.17 -16.38
N VAL A 81 -18.40 58.88 -16.60
CA VAL A 81 -17.35 58.51 -17.54
C VAL A 81 -17.85 57.42 -18.45
N SER A 82 -17.75 57.74 -19.73
CA SER A 82 -18.08 56.97 -20.91
C SER A 82 -17.63 55.50 -20.89
N GLU A 83 -18.54 54.62 -21.33
CA GLU A 83 -18.28 53.25 -21.78
C GLU A 83 -17.14 53.21 -22.82
N GLN A 84 -16.02 52.70 -22.40
CA GLN A 84 -15.04 52.06 -23.29
C GLN A 84 -15.10 50.56 -23.03
N GLU A 85 -15.56 49.83 -24.06
CA GLU A 85 -15.49 48.37 -24.09
C GLU A 85 -14.05 47.94 -23.86
N ALA A 86 -13.79 47.29 -22.72
CA ALA A 86 -12.57 46.56 -22.44
C ALA A 86 -12.55 45.29 -23.33
N PRO A 87 -11.37 44.91 -23.89
CA PRO A 87 -11.28 43.67 -24.62
C PRO A 87 -11.56 42.51 -23.63
N SER A 88 -12.48 41.62 -24.02
CA SER A 88 -12.70 40.38 -23.33
C SER A 88 -11.39 39.58 -23.35
N GLU A 89 -10.68 39.54 -22.23
CA GLU A 89 -9.71 38.50 -21.98
C GLU A 89 -10.48 37.19 -22.00
N GLN A 90 -10.42 36.49 -23.14
CA GLN A 90 -10.69 35.06 -23.15
C GLN A 90 -9.55 34.43 -22.35
N GLU A 91 -9.82 34.07 -21.11
CA GLU A 91 -9.01 33.10 -20.40
C GLU A 91 -9.02 31.84 -21.30
N GLU A 92 -7.93 31.62 -22.03
CA GLU A 92 -7.61 30.30 -22.58
C GLU A 92 -7.50 29.37 -21.39
N PHE A 93 -8.59 28.65 -21.09
CA PHE A 93 -8.51 27.46 -20.27
C PHE A 93 -7.59 26.49 -21.01
N SER A 94 -6.32 26.49 -20.66
CA SER A 94 -5.41 25.43 -21.00
C SER A 94 -6.00 24.16 -20.38
N GLU A 95 -6.61 23.29 -21.17
CA GLU A 95 -6.96 21.93 -20.77
C GLU A 95 -5.62 21.25 -20.46
N GLN A 96 -5.22 21.26 -19.19
CA GLN A 96 -4.07 20.50 -18.74
C GLN A 96 -4.39 19.02 -18.92
N GLU A 97 -3.48 18.28 -19.57
CA GLU A 97 -3.61 16.83 -19.70
C GLU A 97 -3.74 16.19 -18.30
N PRO A 98 -4.64 15.22 -18.13
CA PRO A 98 -4.78 14.54 -16.84
C PRO A 98 -3.47 13.86 -16.43
N VAL A 99 -3.10 13.97 -15.15
CA VAL A 99 -1.92 13.29 -14.58
C VAL A 99 -2.32 11.92 -14.05
N THR A 100 -1.60 10.87 -14.45
CA THR A 100 -1.86 9.48 -14.09
C THR A 100 -0.78 8.96 -13.13
N LEU A 101 -1.19 8.67 -11.90
CA LEU A 101 -0.34 8.06 -10.87
C LEU A 101 -0.72 6.60 -10.70
N LEU A 102 0.24 5.68 -10.80
CA LEU A 102 0.01 4.25 -10.71
C LEU A 102 0.68 3.68 -9.46
N PHE A 103 -0.07 2.92 -8.67
CA PHE A 103 0.40 2.31 -7.44
C PHE A 103 0.26 0.80 -7.49
N GLY A 104 1.32 0.09 -7.11
CA GLY A 104 1.28 -1.34 -6.86
C GLY A 104 1.66 -1.66 -5.40
N GLY A 105 1.41 -2.89 -4.99
CA GLY A 105 1.70 -3.39 -3.65
C GLY A 105 3.14 -3.87 -3.48
N ASP A 106 3.30 -4.98 -2.75
CA ASP A 106 4.59 -5.49 -2.29
C ASP A 106 5.40 -6.11 -3.43
N LEU A 107 6.63 -5.63 -3.58
CA LEU A 107 7.59 -6.11 -4.57
C LEU A 107 8.74 -6.85 -3.88
N PHE A 108 8.99 -8.09 -4.30
CA PHE A 108 10.18 -8.88 -3.95
C PHE A 108 10.69 -9.66 -5.16
N LEU A 109 11.98 -9.55 -5.45
CA LEU A 109 12.65 -10.24 -6.54
C LEU A 109 13.20 -11.59 -6.07
N THR A 110 12.37 -12.64 -6.15
CA THR A 110 12.78 -14.01 -5.76
C THR A 110 13.98 -14.50 -6.57
N ASP A 111 14.77 -15.45 -6.04
CA ASP A 111 15.91 -16.05 -6.74
C ASP A 111 15.52 -16.63 -8.11
N LEU A 112 14.32 -17.20 -8.20
CA LEU A 112 13.79 -17.73 -9.45
C LEU A 112 13.54 -16.62 -10.46
N LEU A 113 12.93 -15.50 -10.04
CA LEU A 113 12.72 -14.34 -10.90
C LEU A 113 14.05 -13.73 -11.34
N GLN A 114 14.99 -13.54 -10.42
CA GLN A 114 16.34 -13.06 -10.73
C GLN A 114 17.04 -13.94 -11.78
N SER A 115 16.93 -15.27 -11.62
CA SER A 115 17.49 -16.24 -12.59
C SER A 115 16.82 -16.14 -13.97
N LYS A 116 15.49 -16.00 -14.01
CA LYS A 116 14.74 -15.84 -15.27
C LYS A 116 15.03 -14.50 -15.93
N TYR A 117 15.11 -13.42 -15.14
CA TYR A 117 15.41 -12.07 -15.65
C TYR A 117 16.77 -12.03 -16.36
N ARG A 118 17.80 -12.67 -15.82
CA ARG A 118 19.12 -12.78 -16.49
C ARG A 118 19.04 -13.44 -17.88
N GLN A 119 18.08 -14.30 -18.11
CA GLN A 119 17.95 -15.08 -19.35
C GLN A 119 16.99 -14.44 -20.35
N GLN A 120 15.93 -13.79 -19.86
CA GLN A 120 14.78 -13.37 -20.64
C GLN A 120 14.52 -11.86 -20.55
N GLY A 121 15.26 -11.13 -19.70
CA GLY A 121 15.00 -9.73 -19.42
C GLY A 121 13.67 -9.54 -18.67
N ILE A 122 13.10 -8.37 -18.80
CA ILE A 122 11.91 -7.95 -18.04
C ILE A 122 10.65 -8.76 -18.35
N SER A 123 10.60 -9.42 -19.50
CA SER A 123 9.49 -10.34 -19.82
C SER A 123 9.35 -11.52 -18.85
N ALA A 124 10.40 -11.79 -18.05
CA ALA A 124 10.31 -12.75 -16.95
C ALA A 124 9.45 -12.25 -15.78
N ALA A 125 9.41 -10.95 -15.56
CA ALA A 125 8.69 -10.31 -14.44
C ALA A 125 7.26 -9.95 -14.81
N ALA A 126 7.05 -9.34 -15.98
CA ALA A 126 5.75 -8.83 -16.40
C ALA A 126 5.49 -9.09 -17.89
N SER A 127 4.20 -9.30 -18.24
CA SER A 127 3.77 -9.42 -19.62
C SER A 127 3.86 -8.09 -20.37
N GLU A 128 3.98 -8.12 -21.69
CA GLU A 128 4.08 -6.90 -22.51
C GLU A 128 2.88 -5.96 -22.33
N GLY A 129 1.65 -6.51 -22.25
CA GLY A 129 0.45 -5.71 -22.01
C GLY A 129 0.49 -4.99 -20.66
N LEU A 130 1.02 -5.65 -19.62
CA LEU A 130 1.19 -5.01 -18.31
C LEU A 130 2.32 -3.97 -18.35
N LEU A 131 3.47 -4.28 -18.98
CA LEU A 131 4.58 -3.34 -19.15
C LEU A 131 4.16 -2.06 -19.86
N SER A 132 3.26 -2.16 -20.85
CA SER A 132 2.72 -0.99 -21.53
C SER A 132 1.94 -0.07 -20.59
N ILE A 133 1.18 -0.64 -19.64
CA ILE A 133 0.45 0.13 -18.63
C ILE A 133 1.41 0.75 -17.61
N LEU A 134 2.35 -0.05 -17.06
CA LEU A 134 3.30 0.42 -16.07
C LEU A 134 4.12 1.62 -16.57
N ARG A 135 4.60 1.54 -17.83
CA ARG A 135 5.43 2.56 -18.46
C ARG A 135 4.63 3.70 -19.09
N GLY A 136 3.31 3.53 -19.21
CA GLY A 136 2.41 4.54 -19.79
C GLY A 136 1.85 5.51 -18.76
N ALA A 137 2.01 5.24 -17.46
CA ALA A 137 1.67 6.17 -16.41
C ALA A 137 2.71 7.30 -16.30
N ASP A 138 2.29 8.47 -15.81
CA ASP A 138 3.21 9.58 -15.57
C ASP A 138 4.11 9.33 -14.35
N LEU A 139 3.67 8.47 -13.42
CA LEU A 139 4.46 8.02 -12.28
C LEU A 139 3.99 6.64 -11.79
N LEU A 140 4.95 5.74 -11.55
CA LEU A 140 4.73 4.43 -10.95
C LEU A 140 5.42 4.34 -9.58
N MET A 141 4.64 4.05 -8.53
CA MET A 141 5.11 3.80 -7.16
C MET A 141 4.84 2.38 -6.69
N LEU A 142 5.84 1.72 -6.10
CA LEU A 142 5.76 0.37 -5.51
C LEU A 142 6.30 0.34 -4.08
N ASN A 143 5.95 -0.70 -3.29
CA ASN A 143 6.66 -1.02 -2.06
C ASN A 143 7.80 -2.00 -2.36
N GLN A 144 9.05 -1.54 -2.30
CA GLN A 144 10.22 -2.41 -2.38
C GLN A 144 10.45 -3.10 -1.04
N GLU A 145 10.00 -4.35 -0.90
CA GLU A 145 10.02 -5.09 0.37
C GLU A 145 11.26 -5.97 0.51
N PHE A 146 12.39 -5.46 0.12
CA PHE A 146 13.70 -6.09 0.27
C PHE A 146 14.80 -5.03 0.18
N PRO A 147 15.94 -5.20 0.88
CA PRO A 147 17.12 -4.40 0.63
C PRO A 147 17.91 -4.92 -0.59
N PHE A 148 18.45 -4.01 -1.38
CA PHE A 148 19.60 -4.32 -2.21
C PHE A 148 20.84 -4.38 -1.33
N GLY A 149 21.71 -5.38 -1.55
CA GLY A 149 22.93 -5.48 -0.76
C GLY A 149 23.74 -6.73 -1.04
N THR A 150 25.02 -6.63 -0.69
CA THR A 150 25.99 -7.72 -0.78
C THR A 150 26.59 -8.05 0.58
N THR A 151 26.37 -7.21 1.60
CA THR A 151 26.95 -7.28 2.93
C THR A 151 25.92 -7.65 4.00
N GLY A 152 26.36 -7.80 5.25
CA GLY A 152 25.53 -8.10 6.42
C GLY A 152 25.15 -9.56 6.56
N ASP A 153 24.78 -9.92 7.77
CA ASP A 153 24.26 -11.24 8.13
C ASP A 153 22.74 -11.18 8.29
N PRO A 154 22.01 -12.27 8.00
CA PRO A 154 20.57 -12.28 8.18
C PRO A 154 20.20 -12.10 9.64
N MET A 155 19.11 -11.38 9.90
CA MET A 155 18.56 -11.19 11.24
C MET A 155 18.26 -12.52 11.89
N GLU A 156 18.81 -12.75 13.09
CA GLU A 156 18.59 -13.97 13.88
C GLU A 156 17.09 -14.09 14.23
N GLU A 157 16.61 -15.32 14.31
CA GLU A 157 15.21 -15.67 14.69
C GLU A 157 14.11 -15.11 13.77
N LYS A 158 14.44 -14.40 12.67
CA LYS A 158 13.47 -14.00 11.66
C LYS A 158 13.27 -15.11 10.64
N GLN A 159 12.01 -15.57 10.48
CA GLN A 159 11.67 -16.73 9.63
C GLN A 159 11.98 -16.49 8.14
N TYR A 160 11.74 -15.28 7.65
CA TYR A 160 12.00 -14.88 6.25
C TYR A 160 12.87 -13.63 6.26
N THR A 161 14.00 -13.70 5.59
CA THR A 161 14.91 -12.57 5.38
C THR A 161 15.19 -12.42 3.89
N PHE A 162 15.09 -11.20 3.40
CA PHE A 162 15.23 -10.88 1.98
C PHE A 162 16.46 -10.02 1.74
N ARG A 163 17.19 -10.33 0.67
CA ARG A 163 18.27 -9.49 0.13
C ARG A 163 18.45 -9.80 -1.35
N VAL A 164 18.62 -8.77 -2.15
CA VAL A 164 18.81 -8.86 -3.59
C VAL A 164 20.12 -8.17 -3.97
N ASP A 165 20.85 -8.75 -4.91
CA ASP A 165 22.08 -8.12 -5.41
C ASP A 165 21.75 -6.75 -6.07
N PRO A 166 22.48 -5.66 -5.77
CA PRO A 166 22.22 -4.32 -6.33
C PRO A 166 22.20 -4.27 -7.86
N GLY A 167 22.88 -5.20 -8.55
CA GLY A 167 22.85 -5.30 -10.02
C GLY A 167 21.44 -5.56 -10.59
N TYR A 168 20.48 -5.98 -9.76
CA TYR A 168 19.08 -6.16 -10.18
C TYR A 168 18.22 -4.89 -10.05
N VAL A 169 18.79 -3.75 -9.68
CA VAL A 169 18.07 -2.46 -9.72
C VAL A 169 17.48 -2.19 -11.11
N SER A 170 18.12 -2.71 -12.16
CA SER A 170 17.62 -2.66 -13.54
C SER A 170 16.23 -3.27 -13.74
N VAL A 171 15.79 -4.19 -12.86
CA VAL A 171 14.42 -4.71 -12.92
C VAL A 171 13.41 -3.60 -12.64
N LEU A 172 13.70 -2.70 -11.69
CA LEU A 172 12.82 -1.59 -11.35
C LEU A 172 12.75 -0.59 -12.50
N THR A 173 13.90 -0.21 -13.08
CA THR A 173 13.94 0.70 -14.24
C THR A 173 13.26 0.09 -15.47
N ASP A 174 13.44 -1.21 -15.70
CA ASP A 174 12.78 -1.92 -16.79
C ASP A 174 11.25 -2.06 -16.59
N LEU A 175 10.77 -2.07 -15.35
CA LEU A 175 9.34 -1.97 -15.04
C LEU A 175 8.79 -0.55 -15.24
N GLY A 176 9.64 0.47 -15.24
CA GLY A 176 9.25 1.88 -15.28
C GLY A 176 8.96 2.47 -13.91
N VAL A 177 9.59 1.96 -12.84
CA VAL A 177 9.40 2.47 -11.47
C VAL A 177 10.09 3.81 -11.30
N ASP A 178 9.33 4.83 -10.86
CA ASP A 178 9.82 6.18 -10.60
C ASP A 178 10.17 6.40 -9.13
N ILE A 179 9.38 5.78 -8.24
CA ILE A 179 9.55 5.94 -6.80
C ILE A 179 9.19 4.63 -6.06
N VAL A 180 9.90 4.36 -4.97
CA VAL A 180 9.59 3.25 -4.06
C VAL A 180 9.43 3.72 -2.62
N THR A 181 8.55 3.05 -1.84
CA THR A 181 8.65 3.12 -0.39
C THR A 181 9.58 2.02 0.11
N LEU A 182 10.43 2.37 1.06
CA LEU A 182 11.39 1.48 1.73
C LEU A 182 10.99 1.23 3.19
N ALA A 183 9.95 1.89 3.68
CA ALA A 183 9.47 1.73 5.05
C ALA A 183 8.68 0.43 5.20
N ASN A 184 9.35 -0.69 5.44
CA ASN A 184 8.73 -2.01 5.62
C ASN A 184 9.55 -2.90 6.57
N ASN A 185 9.00 -4.07 6.89
CA ASN A 185 9.60 -5.01 7.85
C ASN A 185 10.73 -5.87 7.28
N HIS A 186 11.20 -5.63 6.04
CA HIS A 186 12.28 -6.38 5.42
C HIS A 186 13.52 -5.55 5.07
N MET A 187 13.44 -4.23 5.13
CA MET A 187 14.52 -3.36 4.66
C MET A 187 15.84 -3.51 5.43
N LEU A 188 15.80 -3.91 6.72
CA LEU A 188 17.00 -4.14 7.51
C LEU A 188 17.20 -5.63 7.88
N ASP A 189 16.70 -6.54 7.08
CA ASP A 189 16.88 -7.99 7.27
C ASP A 189 18.35 -8.42 7.39
N PHE A 190 19.24 -7.67 6.78
CA PHE A 190 20.70 -7.89 6.81
C PHE A 190 21.44 -6.69 7.43
N GLY A 191 20.73 -5.91 8.26
CA GLY A 191 21.31 -4.77 8.95
C GLY A 191 21.37 -3.49 8.09
N ARG A 192 22.09 -2.49 8.60
CA ARG A 192 22.11 -1.13 8.01
C ARG A 192 22.99 -1.02 6.75
N GLY A 193 23.97 -1.91 6.58
CA GLY A 193 24.83 -1.91 5.39
C GLY A 193 24.02 -2.06 4.09
N PRO A 194 23.18 -3.10 3.95
CA PRO A 194 22.29 -3.24 2.79
C PRO A 194 21.28 -2.09 2.63
N LEU A 195 20.83 -1.42 3.68
CA LEU A 195 20.02 -0.21 3.54
C LEU A 195 20.81 0.87 2.82
N THR A 196 22.04 1.18 3.24
CA THR A 196 22.92 2.16 2.55
C THR A 196 23.19 1.73 1.11
N GLU A 197 23.45 0.43 0.85
CA GLU A 197 23.61 -0.10 -0.51
C GLU A 197 22.32 0.09 -1.34
N THR A 198 21.13 -0.05 -0.72
CA THR A 198 19.83 0.17 -1.37
C THR A 198 19.66 1.63 -1.79
N LEU A 199 19.89 2.57 -0.86
CA LEU A 199 19.78 4.01 -1.15
C LEU A 199 20.71 4.38 -2.32
N ALA A 200 21.98 3.95 -2.28
CA ALA A 200 22.94 4.21 -3.34
C ALA A 200 22.55 3.57 -4.69
N ALA A 201 21.97 2.36 -4.68
CA ALA A 201 21.53 1.68 -5.91
C ALA A 201 20.35 2.41 -6.56
N LEU A 202 19.37 2.86 -5.77
CA LEU A 202 18.21 3.62 -6.24
C LEU A 202 18.61 4.99 -6.77
N ASP A 203 19.44 5.72 -6.02
CA ASP A 203 19.96 7.03 -6.45
C ASP A 203 20.76 6.91 -7.77
N GLY A 204 21.59 5.87 -7.88
CA GLY A 204 22.37 5.58 -9.10
C GLY A 204 21.49 5.21 -10.30
N ALA A 205 20.30 4.68 -10.06
CA ALA A 205 19.31 4.33 -11.09
C ALA A 205 18.32 5.48 -11.39
N GLY A 206 18.37 6.59 -10.61
CA GLY A 206 17.43 7.70 -10.74
C GLY A 206 16.02 7.40 -10.20
N ILE A 207 15.88 6.39 -9.32
CA ILE A 207 14.62 6.01 -8.69
C ILE A 207 14.52 6.72 -7.34
N ALA A 208 13.48 7.52 -7.16
CA ALA A 208 13.21 8.17 -5.89
C ALA A 208 12.78 7.18 -4.81
N HIS A 209 13.00 7.52 -3.54
CA HIS A 209 12.59 6.68 -2.42
C HIS A 209 12.09 7.50 -1.24
N VAL A 210 11.20 6.91 -0.43
CA VAL A 210 10.64 7.48 0.79
C VAL A 210 10.61 6.44 1.91
N GLY A 211 10.54 6.91 3.15
CA GLY A 211 10.32 6.06 4.31
C GLY A 211 11.57 5.43 4.92
N ALA A 212 12.76 5.65 4.33
CA ALA A 212 14.05 5.26 4.87
C ALA A 212 15.13 6.28 4.49
N GLY A 213 16.22 6.32 5.24
CA GLY A 213 17.33 7.24 4.99
C GLY A 213 18.54 6.98 5.87
N GLU A 214 19.62 7.70 5.64
CA GLU A 214 20.85 7.63 6.45
C GLU A 214 20.67 8.23 7.86
N ASN A 215 19.60 9.00 8.04
CA ASN A 215 19.18 9.59 9.31
C ASN A 215 17.67 9.83 9.31
N LEU A 216 17.12 10.28 10.45
CA LEU A 216 15.68 10.51 10.60
C LEU A 216 15.15 11.62 9.67
N GLU A 217 15.92 12.66 9.42
CA GLU A 217 15.48 13.75 8.54
C GLU A 217 15.31 13.28 7.10
N GLU A 218 16.20 12.43 6.62
CA GLU A 218 16.09 11.79 5.31
C GLU A 218 14.97 10.75 5.27
N ALA A 219 14.86 9.91 6.31
CA ALA A 219 13.85 8.85 6.36
C ALA A 219 12.41 9.39 6.34
N LYS A 220 12.16 10.58 6.90
CA LYS A 220 10.84 11.25 6.91
C LYS A 220 10.65 12.28 5.80
N ALA A 221 11.65 12.47 4.93
CA ALA A 221 11.65 13.50 3.90
C ALA A 221 10.51 13.30 2.90
N LEU A 222 9.84 14.40 2.57
CA LEU A 222 8.91 14.50 1.46
C LEU A 222 9.69 14.41 0.14
N LYS A 223 9.23 13.58 -0.79
CA LYS A 223 9.68 13.60 -2.20
C LYS A 223 8.62 14.24 -3.07
N THR A 224 9.01 15.14 -3.94
CA THR A 224 8.09 15.86 -4.84
C THR A 224 8.45 15.61 -6.29
N PHE A 225 7.41 15.60 -7.13
CA PHE A 225 7.51 15.53 -8.59
C PHE A 225 6.66 16.63 -9.21
N GLU A 226 7.20 17.28 -10.23
CA GLU A 226 6.46 18.23 -11.06
C GLU A 226 5.93 17.50 -12.28
N ILE A 227 4.63 17.24 -12.33
CA ILE A 227 3.97 16.45 -13.39
C ILE A 227 2.71 17.19 -13.85
N GLY A 228 2.59 17.46 -15.14
CA GLY A 228 1.40 18.13 -15.69
C GLY A 228 1.12 19.51 -15.08
N GLY A 229 2.16 20.21 -14.61
CA GLY A 229 2.04 21.49 -13.92
C GLY A 229 1.53 21.42 -12.47
N LYS A 230 1.51 20.22 -11.88
CA LYS A 230 1.16 19.97 -10.47
C LYS A 230 2.39 19.51 -9.70
N THR A 231 2.54 20.00 -8.47
CA THR A 231 3.52 19.49 -7.49
C THR A 231 2.90 18.35 -6.70
N ILE A 232 3.41 17.13 -6.89
CA ILE A 232 2.89 15.92 -6.24
C ILE A 232 3.89 15.44 -5.20
N GLY A 233 3.43 15.35 -3.94
CA GLY A 233 4.24 14.96 -2.79
C GLY A 233 4.00 13.50 -2.37
N PHE A 234 5.09 12.81 -1.98
CA PHE A 234 5.05 11.43 -1.51
C PHE A 234 5.74 11.31 -0.16
N LEU A 235 5.07 10.63 0.78
CA LEU A 235 5.58 10.25 2.09
C LEU A 235 5.44 8.76 2.29
N GLY A 236 6.47 8.11 2.89
CA GLY A 236 6.44 6.70 3.23
C GLY A 236 6.62 6.47 4.73
N ALA A 237 5.88 5.52 5.33
CA ALA A 237 6.07 5.15 6.72
C ALA A 237 5.71 3.68 6.97
N SER A 238 6.27 3.06 8.03
CA SER A 238 5.89 1.72 8.46
C SER A 238 5.27 1.70 9.84
N ARG A 239 4.25 0.87 10.01
CA ARG A 239 3.68 0.49 11.32
C ARG A 239 4.13 -0.91 11.74
N VAL A 240 4.95 -1.58 10.91
CA VAL A 240 5.45 -2.93 11.15
C VAL A 240 6.96 -2.95 11.01
N ILE A 241 7.66 -3.18 12.10
CA ILE A 241 9.10 -3.45 12.15
C ILE A 241 9.37 -4.55 13.19
N PRO A 242 10.35 -5.44 12.97
CA PRO A 242 10.69 -6.50 13.92
C PRO A 242 11.23 -5.95 15.24
N GLU A 243 12.01 -4.87 15.20
CA GLU A 243 12.69 -4.30 16.35
C GLU A 243 12.66 -2.77 16.33
N TYR A 244 12.54 -2.17 17.51
CA TYR A 244 12.58 -0.71 17.66
C TYR A 244 13.88 -0.09 17.12
N SER A 245 14.99 -0.83 17.18
CA SER A 245 16.29 -0.43 16.63
C SER A 245 16.28 -0.14 15.13
N TRP A 246 15.25 -0.57 14.39
CA TRP A 246 15.11 -0.30 12.96
C TRP A 246 14.69 1.14 12.63
N ASN A 247 14.19 1.88 13.64
CA ASN A 247 13.90 3.30 13.46
C ASN A 247 15.18 4.08 13.10
N ALA A 248 15.04 5.01 12.17
CA ALA A 248 16.06 6.02 11.95
C ALA A 248 16.21 6.92 13.18
N SER A 249 17.43 7.39 13.42
CA SER A 249 17.74 8.34 14.48
C SER A 249 18.43 9.58 13.90
N ALA A 250 18.73 10.58 14.73
CA ALA A 250 19.43 11.78 14.27
C ALA A 250 20.75 11.46 13.53
N ASP A 251 21.47 10.44 14.00
CA ASP A 251 22.80 10.09 13.50
C ASP A 251 22.89 8.65 12.97
N GLY A 252 21.74 7.99 12.75
CA GLY A 252 21.69 6.58 12.32
C GLY A 252 20.65 6.29 11.27
N SER A 253 21.09 5.61 10.21
CA SER A 253 20.23 5.16 9.12
C SER A 253 19.12 4.25 9.62
N GLY A 254 17.98 4.24 8.98
CA GLY A 254 16.85 3.40 9.34
C GLY A 254 15.55 3.81 8.68
N LEU A 255 14.45 3.35 9.26
CA LEU A 255 13.11 3.54 8.73
C LEU A 255 12.37 4.68 9.43
N PHE A 256 11.48 5.32 8.71
CA PHE A 256 10.47 6.18 9.28
C PHE A 256 9.25 5.35 9.68
N THR A 257 8.91 5.36 10.98
CA THR A 257 7.79 4.58 11.49
C THR A 257 6.69 5.46 12.05
N THR A 258 5.47 4.93 12.05
CA THR A 258 4.26 5.61 12.50
C THR A 258 3.60 4.93 13.70
N TYR A 259 4.40 4.38 14.64
CA TYR A 259 3.88 3.93 15.95
C TYR A 259 3.37 5.11 16.79
N ASP A 260 4.05 6.26 16.72
CA ASP A 260 3.49 7.59 17.04
C ASP A 260 3.27 8.34 15.72
N ALA A 261 2.01 8.60 15.39
CA ALA A 261 1.63 9.24 14.13
C ALA A 261 2.02 10.72 14.05
N LYS A 262 2.41 11.37 15.17
CA LYS A 262 2.65 12.82 15.23
C LYS A 262 3.64 13.30 14.18
N ALA A 263 4.77 12.61 14.04
CA ALA A 263 5.81 13.01 13.11
C ALA A 263 5.34 12.93 11.65
N LEU A 264 4.59 11.87 11.28
CA LEU A 264 4.04 11.74 9.92
C LEU A 264 2.94 12.80 9.67
N VAL A 265 2.04 13.00 10.61
CA VAL A 265 1.01 14.06 10.55
C VAL A 265 1.64 15.45 10.36
N GLU A 266 2.77 15.73 11.02
CA GLU A 266 3.49 16.98 10.84
C GLU A 266 4.09 17.10 9.43
N GLN A 267 4.64 16.01 8.87
CA GLN A 267 5.16 16.02 7.50
C GLN A 267 4.03 16.18 6.47
N ILE A 268 2.86 15.55 6.69
CA ILE A 268 1.69 15.71 5.81
C ILE A 268 1.23 17.18 5.78
N ARG A 269 1.11 17.83 6.94
CA ARG A 269 0.75 19.26 7.00
C ARG A 269 1.74 20.17 6.29
N LYS A 270 3.03 19.86 6.37
CA LYS A 270 4.07 20.59 5.62
C LYS A 270 3.95 20.34 4.11
N ALA A 271 3.59 19.12 3.71
CA ALA A 271 3.38 18.79 2.30
C ALA A 271 2.17 19.55 1.73
N GLU A 272 1.06 19.67 2.48
CA GLU A 272 -0.13 20.43 2.10
C GLU A 272 0.18 21.91 1.79
N GLU A 273 1.18 22.51 2.46
CA GLU A 273 1.57 23.91 2.21
C GLU A 273 2.28 24.10 0.85
N GLY A 274 2.80 23.06 0.23
CA GLY A 274 3.66 23.16 -0.97
C GLY A 274 3.35 22.18 -2.09
N CYS A 275 2.38 21.28 -1.92
CA CYS A 275 1.99 20.30 -2.93
C CYS A 275 0.53 20.48 -3.33
N ASP A 276 0.24 20.31 -4.61
CA ASP A 276 -1.14 20.24 -5.14
C ASP A 276 -1.81 18.90 -4.81
N PHE A 277 -1.01 17.86 -4.57
CA PHE A 277 -1.48 16.52 -4.24
C PHE A 277 -0.47 15.78 -3.36
N THR A 278 -0.91 15.21 -2.25
CA THR A 278 -0.05 14.49 -1.30
C THR A 278 -0.50 13.05 -1.11
N VAL A 279 0.41 12.11 -1.38
CA VAL A 279 0.21 10.68 -1.18
C VAL A 279 1.00 10.18 0.03
N VAL A 280 0.34 9.42 0.89
CA VAL A 280 0.98 8.72 2.02
C VAL A 280 0.96 7.22 1.74
N TYR A 281 2.13 6.60 1.61
CA TYR A 281 2.25 5.15 1.47
C TYR A 281 2.64 4.52 2.81
N VAL A 282 1.81 3.59 3.33
CA VAL A 282 2.00 3.01 4.67
C VAL A 282 2.06 1.49 4.63
N HIS A 283 3.10 0.92 5.23
CA HIS A 283 3.26 -0.51 5.42
C HIS A 283 2.72 -0.91 6.80
N TRP A 284 1.58 -1.62 6.84
CA TRP A 284 0.82 -1.86 8.07
C TRP A 284 -0.13 -3.07 8.00
N GLY A 285 -0.80 -3.38 9.10
CA GLY A 285 -1.82 -4.43 9.17
C GLY A 285 -1.27 -5.75 9.68
N ILE A 286 -2.02 -6.80 9.42
CA ILE A 286 -1.69 -8.18 9.79
C ILE A 286 -1.59 -9.01 8.52
N GLU A 287 -0.52 -9.78 8.36
CA GLU A 287 -0.32 -10.68 7.22
C GLU A 287 -1.54 -11.59 7.03
N ARG A 288 -1.98 -11.71 5.77
CA ARG A 288 -3.10 -12.54 5.31
C ARG A 288 -4.47 -12.15 5.86
N SER A 289 -4.59 -11.06 6.60
CA SER A 289 -5.88 -10.50 6.99
C SER A 289 -6.46 -9.67 5.86
N THR A 290 -7.65 -10.02 5.36
CA THR A 290 -8.40 -9.23 4.37
C THR A 290 -9.17 -8.07 5.01
N GLN A 291 -9.26 -8.03 6.34
CA GLN A 291 -9.91 -6.96 7.07
C GLN A 291 -8.88 -6.03 7.67
N PRO A 292 -8.94 -4.72 7.40
CA PRO A 292 -8.05 -3.77 8.03
C PRO A 292 -8.36 -3.65 9.53
N GLU A 293 -7.28 -3.58 10.32
CA GLU A 293 -7.33 -3.34 11.76
C GLU A 293 -7.92 -1.95 12.06
N GLU A 294 -8.50 -1.79 13.25
CA GLU A 294 -9.08 -0.52 13.68
C GLU A 294 -8.06 0.63 13.66
N TYR A 295 -6.82 0.34 14.02
CA TYR A 295 -5.76 1.35 13.96
C TYR A 295 -5.42 1.80 12.53
N GLN A 296 -5.54 0.91 11.53
CA GLN A 296 -5.35 1.28 10.12
C GLN A 296 -6.41 2.30 9.70
N ARG A 297 -7.70 2.05 10.06
CA ARG A 297 -8.81 2.97 9.78
C ARG A 297 -8.63 4.31 10.46
N THR A 298 -8.26 4.30 11.74
CA THR A 298 -8.03 5.51 12.53
C THR A 298 -6.88 6.34 11.97
N LEU A 299 -5.74 5.72 11.68
CA LEU A 299 -4.56 6.41 11.15
C LEU A 299 -4.79 6.93 9.74
N ALA A 300 -5.41 6.13 8.85
CA ALA A 300 -5.71 6.57 7.49
C ALA A 300 -6.54 7.86 7.48
N ARG A 301 -7.61 7.88 8.27
CA ARG A 301 -8.46 9.07 8.39
C ARG A 301 -7.71 10.25 9.00
N GLN A 302 -6.85 10.00 10.01
CA GLN A 302 -6.01 11.05 10.61
C GLN A 302 -5.02 11.63 9.58
N TYR A 303 -4.51 10.84 8.64
CA TYR A 303 -3.63 11.34 7.58
C TYR A 303 -4.41 12.19 6.57
N ILE A 304 -5.62 11.77 6.19
CA ILE A 304 -6.51 12.59 5.35
C ILE A 304 -6.88 13.90 6.07
N ASP A 305 -7.24 13.85 7.38
CA ASP A 305 -7.53 15.03 8.18
C ASP A 305 -6.33 15.99 8.31
N ALA A 306 -5.13 15.49 8.14
CA ALA A 306 -3.88 16.27 8.15
C ALA A 306 -3.52 16.90 6.80
N GLY A 307 -4.23 16.58 5.71
CA GLY A 307 -4.03 17.13 4.38
C GLY A 307 -3.58 16.12 3.32
N ALA A 308 -3.46 14.81 3.64
CA ALA A 308 -3.17 13.82 2.59
C ALA A 308 -4.37 13.69 1.63
N ASP A 309 -4.10 13.53 0.33
CA ASP A 309 -5.11 13.36 -0.73
C ASP A 309 -5.36 11.90 -1.06
N ALA A 310 -4.39 11.03 -0.79
CA ALA A 310 -4.56 9.59 -0.91
C ALA A 310 -3.70 8.85 0.13
N VAL A 311 -4.23 7.72 0.62
CA VAL A 311 -3.49 6.78 1.48
C VAL A 311 -3.42 5.43 0.79
N ILE A 312 -2.20 4.93 0.59
CA ILE A 312 -1.91 3.64 -0.04
C ILE A 312 -1.28 2.72 1.00
N GLY A 313 -1.82 1.53 1.17
CA GLY A 313 -1.35 0.55 2.14
C GLY A 313 -0.77 -0.71 1.52
N SER A 314 0.14 -1.36 2.26
CA SER A 314 0.74 -2.66 1.94
C SER A 314 1.08 -3.44 3.22
N HIS A 315 1.73 -4.59 3.13
CA HIS A 315 2.13 -5.55 4.16
C HIS A 315 1.21 -6.77 4.33
N PRO A 316 -0.14 -6.69 4.32
CA PRO A 316 -0.96 -7.89 4.52
C PRO A 316 -0.73 -9.01 3.49
N HIS A 317 -0.04 -8.73 2.37
CA HIS A 317 0.20 -9.64 1.25
C HIS A 317 -1.09 -10.16 0.58
N VAL A 318 -2.22 -9.57 0.95
CA VAL A 318 -3.55 -9.77 0.37
C VAL A 318 -4.23 -8.43 0.19
N LEU A 319 -5.19 -8.36 -0.71
CA LEU A 319 -6.02 -7.17 -0.87
C LEU A 319 -6.87 -6.93 0.37
N GLN A 320 -6.94 -5.68 0.80
CA GLN A 320 -7.93 -5.18 1.74
C GLN A 320 -8.84 -4.17 1.03
N GLY A 321 -9.92 -3.79 1.71
CA GLY A 321 -10.92 -2.91 1.14
C GLY A 321 -10.40 -1.50 0.81
N ILE A 322 -11.24 -0.78 0.07
CA ILE A 322 -11.06 0.63 -0.28
C ILE A 322 -12.10 1.44 0.50
N GLU A 323 -11.74 2.64 0.91
CA GLU A 323 -12.64 3.59 1.57
C GLU A 323 -12.51 4.97 0.89
N TYR A 324 -13.64 5.68 0.75
CA TYR A 324 -13.61 7.13 0.56
C TYR A 324 -13.88 7.82 1.89
N TYR A 325 -12.94 8.61 2.34
CA TYR A 325 -13.08 9.46 3.52
C TYR A 325 -12.89 10.92 3.12
N GLN A 326 -13.91 11.75 3.35
CA GLN A 326 -13.95 13.15 2.89
C GLN A 326 -13.69 13.33 1.38
N GLY A 327 -14.14 12.37 0.56
CA GLY A 327 -13.93 12.37 -0.89
C GLY A 327 -12.54 11.92 -1.35
N LYS A 328 -11.65 11.54 -0.41
CA LYS A 328 -10.27 11.12 -0.68
C LYS A 328 -10.15 9.60 -0.51
N PRO A 329 -9.39 8.91 -1.39
CA PRO A 329 -9.28 7.46 -1.38
C PRO A 329 -8.30 6.95 -0.32
N ILE A 330 -8.67 5.84 0.30
CA ILE A 330 -7.83 5.03 1.18
C ILE A 330 -7.84 3.60 0.64
N PHE A 331 -6.70 3.09 0.22
CA PHE A 331 -6.47 1.70 -0.11
C PHE A 331 -5.77 1.05 1.09
N TYR A 332 -6.47 0.19 1.84
CA TYR A 332 -5.89 -0.39 3.05
C TYR A 332 -4.76 -1.37 2.78
N SER A 333 -4.82 -2.12 1.67
CA SER A 333 -3.70 -2.93 1.16
C SER A 333 -3.88 -3.26 -0.31
N LEU A 334 -2.84 -3.01 -1.10
CA LEU A 334 -2.75 -3.44 -2.50
C LEU A 334 -2.23 -4.89 -2.66
N GLY A 335 -1.93 -5.58 -1.54
CA GLY A 335 -1.40 -6.94 -1.57
C GLY A 335 -0.04 -7.07 -2.24
N ASN A 336 0.27 -8.27 -2.70
CA ASN A 336 1.50 -8.54 -3.45
C ASN A 336 1.38 -8.03 -4.89
N PHE A 337 2.39 -7.29 -5.38
CA PHE A 337 2.51 -7.04 -6.83
C PHE A 337 3.36 -8.14 -7.48
N ILE A 338 4.68 -8.13 -7.31
CA ILE A 338 5.57 -9.21 -7.72
C ILE A 338 6.27 -9.69 -6.45
N PHE A 339 5.92 -10.87 -5.91
CA PHE A 339 6.41 -11.23 -4.58
C PHE A 339 6.78 -12.70 -4.44
N SER A 340 5.93 -13.61 -4.84
CA SER A 340 6.14 -15.05 -4.65
C SER A 340 6.06 -15.83 -5.94
N ASN A 341 6.52 -17.08 -5.89
CA ASN A 341 6.44 -18.01 -7.04
C ASN A 341 5.04 -18.65 -7.20
N GLY A 342 4.07 -18.24 -6.37
CA GLY A 342 2.69 -18.75 -6.40
C GLY A 342 1.83 -18.07 -7.45
N SER A 343 0.62 -18.61 -7.65
CA SER A 343 -0.42 -17.93 -8.40
C SER A 343 -1.33 -17.19 -7.43
N TYR A 344 -1.55 -15.91 -7.68
CA TYR A 344 -2.44 -15.06 -6.90
C TYR A 344 -2.97 -13.90 -7.76
N GLU A 345 -4.15 -13.43 -7.40
CA GLU A 345 -4.72 -12.21 -7.99
C GLU A 345 -4.35 -11.00 -7.14
N THR A 346 -4.15 -9.88 -7.82
CA THR A 346 -3.81 -8.58 -7.23
C THR A 346 -4.29 -7.45 -8.13
N MET A 347 -3.93 -6.21 -7.81
CA MET A 347 -4.28 -5.07 -8.65
C MET A 347 -3.21 -3.98 -8.62
N LEU A 348 -3.26 -3.13 -9.62
CA LEU A 348 -2.73 -1.78 -9.56
C LEU A 348 -3.88 -0.81 -9.30
N ALA A 349 -3.60 0.23 -8.54
CA ALA A 349 -4.51 1.36 -8.35
C ALA A 349 -4.01 2.54 -9.18
N GLU A 350 -4.80 2.98 -10.14
CA GLU A 350 -4.54 4.15 -10.95
C GLU A 350 -5.36 5.33 -10.40
N LEU A 351 -4.67 6.42 -10.08
CA LEU A 351 -5.28 7.70 -9.73
C LEU A 351 -5.06 8.67 -10.89
N THR A 352 -6.15 9.25 -11.41
CA THR A 352 -6.10 10.28 -12.44
C THR A 352 -6.46 11.62 -11.83
N LEU A 353 -5.56 12.59 -11.92
CA LEU A 353 -5.75 13.95 -11.43
C LEU A 353 -6.18 14.85 -12.56
N GLU A 354 -7.43 15.33 -12.54
CA GLU A 354 -8.03 16.22 -13.54
C GLU A 354 -8.61 17.45 -12.83
N GLY A 355 -7.92 18.58 -12.88
CA GLY A 355 -8.25 19.74 -12.05
C GLY A 355 -8.23 19.37 -10.58
N ASP A 356 -9.35 19.57 -9.87
CA ASP A 356 -9.55 19.20 -8.46
C ASP A 356 -10.18 17.79 -8.29
N ARG A 357 -10.34 17.03 -9.37
CA ARG A 357 -10.96 15.71 -9.33
C ARG A 357 -9.91 14.62 -9.27
N ILE A 358 -10.22 13.60 -8.47
CA ILE A 358 -9.45 12.36 -8.40
C ILE A 358 -10.31 11.25 -9.00
N GLY A 359 -9.94 10.77 -10.19
CA GLY A 359 -10.47 9.55 -10.77
C GLY A 359 -9.72 8.35 -10.22
N ILE A 360 -10.39 7.23 -10.02
CA ILE A 360 -9.77 5.97 -9.61
C ILE A 360 -10.16 4.88 -10.60
N ARG A 361 -9.16 4.15 -11.07
CA ARG A 361 -9.36 2.92 -11.83
C ARG A 361 -8.51 1.80 -11.27
N LEU A 362 -9.12 0.64 -11.08
CA LEU A 362 -8.44 -0.58 -10.66
C LEU A 362 -8.04 -1.38 -11.89
N ILE A 363 -6.83 -1.87 -11.90
CA ILE A 363 -6.29 -2.69 -12.98
C ILE A 363 -5.97 -4.08 -12.38
N PRO A 364 -6.91 -5.03 -12.49
CA PRO A 364 -6.71 -6.37 -11.97
C PRO A 364 -5.55 -7.09 -12.65
N CYS A 365 -4.72 -7.73 -11.85
CA CYS A 365 -3.55 -8.46 -12.27
C CYS A 365 -3.56 -9.88 -11.69
N VAL A 366 -2.81 -10.77 -12.30
CA VAL A 366 -2.60 -12.14 -11.82
C VAL A 366 -1.14 -12.54 -11.98
N SER A 367 -0.59 -13.16 -10.95
CA SER A 367 0.68 -13.86 -11.05
C SER A 367 0.44 -15.29 -11.57
N GLU A 368 0.99 -15.63 -12.72
CA GLU A 368 0.96 -16.97 -13.31
C GLU A 368 2.34 -17.37 -13.81
N ALA A 369 2.76 -18.58 -13.48
CA ALA A 369 4.08 -19.12 -13.85
C ALA A 369 5.24 -18.17 -13.49
N ASN A 370 5.11 -17.42 -12.42
CA ASN A 370 6.04 -16.41 -11.90
C ASN A 370 6.18 -15.15 -12.80
N GLN A 371 5.19 -14.87 -13.62
CA GLN A 371 5.10 -13.64 -14.40
C GLN A 371 3.81 -12.92 -14.02
N MET A 372 3.90 -11.63 -13.75
CA MET A 372 2.73 -10.79 -13.56
C MET A 372 2.10 -10.41 -14.89
N ARG A 373 0.80 -10.47 -14.98
CA ARG A 373 0.03 -10.13 -16.19
C ARG A 373 -1.33 -9.53 -15.82
N LEU A 374 -1.98 -8.91 -16.77
CA LEU A 374 -3.35 -8.46 -16.59
C LEU A 374 -4.26 -9.68 -16.36
N LEU A 375 -5.21 -9.54 -15.45
CA LEU A 375 -6.28 -10.53 -15.27
C LEU A 375 -7.14 -10.56 -16.53
N GLY A 376 -7.54 -11.76 -16.96
CA GLY A 376 -8.39 -11.91 -18.14
C GLY A 376 -9.74 -11.22 -17.97
N GLU A 377 -10.24 -10.53 -18.99
CA GLU A 377 -11.47 -9.75 -18.97
C GLU A 377 -12.68 -10.51 -18.38
N SER A 378 -12.80 -11.80 -18.67
CA SER A 378 -13.87 -12.65 -18.16
C SER A 378 -13.83 -12.87 -16.63
N ALA A 379 -12.67 -12.68 -16.00
CA ALA A 379 -12.48 -12.84 -14.55
C ALA A 379 -12.65 -11.49 -13.79
N CYS A 380 -12.49 -10.35 -14.47
CA CYS A 380 -12.57 -9.04 -13.85
C CYS A 380 -13.89 -8.79 -13.08
N PRO A 381 -15.09 -9.18 -13.55
CA PRO A 381 -16.32 -8.96 -12.78
C PRO A 381 -16.32 -9.66 -11.41
N ALA A 382 -15.80 -10.89 -11.33
CA ALA A 382 -15.71 -11.62 -10.07
C ALA A 382 -14.67 -10.99 -9.12
N PHE A 383 -13.56 -10.51 -9.68
CA PHE A 383 -12.55 -9.78 -8.95
C PHE A 383 -13.13 -8.48 -8.33
N TYR A 384 -13.82 -7.66 -9.12
CA TYR A 384 -14.44 -6.42 -8.64
C TYR A 384 -15.50 -6.69 -7.57
N GLN A 385 -16.36 -7.67 -7.77
CA GLN A 385 -17.36 -8.08 -6.77
C GLN A 385 -16.70 -8.53 -5.45
N SER A 386 -15.60 -9.27 -5.52
CA SER A 386 -14.83 -9.66 -4.34
C SER A 386 -14.31 -8.45 -3.58
N LEU A 387 -13.73 -7.47 -4.30
CA LEU A 387 -13.18 -6.26 -3.69
C LEU A 387 -14.27 -5.33 -3.14
N GLU A 388 -15.41 -5.20 -3.82
CA GLU A 388 -16.58 -4.48 -3.29
C GLU A 388 -17.05 -5.07 -1.97
N SER A 389 -17.02 -6.40 -1.83
CA SER A 389 -17.40 -7.07 -0.57
C SER A 389 -16.50 -6.71 0.61
N LEU A 390 -15.24 -6.32 0.34
CA LEU A 390 -14.28 -5.83 1.32
C LEU A 390 -14.37 -4.31 1.54
N SER A 391 -15.13 -3.58 0.71
CA SER A 391 -15.12 -2.12 0.58
C SER A 391 -16.52 -1.52 0.79
N PRO A 392 -17.07 -1.52 2.01
CA PRO A 392 -18.41 -0.99 2.29
C PRO A 392 -18.56 0.47 1.79
N GLY A 393 -19.60 0.72 0.98
CA GLY A 393 -19.88 2.05 0.45
C GLY A 393 -19.11 2.40 -0.83
N ILE A 394 -18.46 1.42 -1.46
CA ILE A 394 -17.76 1.55 -2.74
C ILE A 394 -18.54 0.79 -3.82
N ALA A 395 -18.59 1.35 -5.02
CA ALA A 395 -19.04 0.67 -6.24
C ALA A 395 -17.90 0.67 -7.27
N ILE A 396 -17.73 -0.45 -7.97
CA ILE A 396 -16.72 -0.63 -9.01
C ILE A 396 -17.46 -1.02 -10.30
N ASP A 397 -17.30 -0.24 -11.35
CA ASP A 397 -17.91 -0.53 -12.64
C ASP A 397 -17.16 -1.60 -13.45
N GLY A 398 -17.71 -1.99 -14.62
CA GLY A 398 -17.11 -3.01 -15.47
C GLY A 398 -15.73 -2.66 -16.04
N ASP A 399 -15.38 -1.38 -16.05
CA ASP A 399 -14.06 -0.88 -16.48
C ASP A 399 -13.07 -0.70 -15.31
N GLY A 400 -13.49 -1.05 -14.09
CA GLY A 400 -12.69 -0.94 -12.86
C GLY A 400 -12.70 0.45 -12.24
N ARG A 401 -13.57 1.38 -12.72
CA ARG A 401 -13.69 2.70 -12.12
C ARG A 401 -14.39 2.63 -10.78
N VAL A 402 -13.80 3.29 -9.79
CA VAL A 402 -14.28 3.30 -8.40
C VAL A 402 -15.09 4.56 -8.14
N SER A 403 -16.24 4.40 -7.49
CA SER A 403 -17.07 5.50 -7.01
C SER A 403 -17.60 5.22 -5.60
N ALA A 404 -17.89 6.28 -4.85
CA ALA A 404 -18.66 6.13 -3.62
C ALA A 404 -20.08 5.65 -3.98
N TRP A 405 -20.57 4.61 -3.31
CA TRP A 405 -21.90 4.10 -3.54
C TRP A 405 -22.96 5.15 -3.17
N GLN A 406 -23.82 5.50 -4.13
CA GLN A 406 -24.93 6.42 -3.91
C GLN A 406 -26.24 5.63 -3.93
N PRO A 407 -27.01 5.57 -2.81
CA PRO A 407 -28.33 4.96 -2.83
C PRO A 407 -29.23 5.70 -3.86
N GLY A 408 -29.57 5.02 -4.96
CA GLY A 408 -30.49 5.56 -5.98
C GLY A 408 -29.90 5.81 -7.37
N ALA A 409 -28.60 5.63 -7.60
CA ALA A 409 -27.97 5.78 -8.92
C ALA A 409 -28.00 4.53 -9.80
N ALA A 410 -28.44 3.38 -9.26
CA ALA A 410 -28.53 2.13 -10.01
C ALA A 410 -29.95 1.92 -10.55
N GLY A 411 -30.13 2.16 -11.82
CA GLY A 411 -31.19 1.55 -12.62
C GLY A 411 -30.90 0.06 -12.81
N VAL A 412 -31.01 -0.74 -11.75
CA VAL A 412 -31.04 -2.20 -11.83
C VAL A 412 -32.39 -2.66 -11.27
N GLN A 413 -33.19 -3.23 -12.18
CA GLN A 413 -34.42 -3.93 -11.84
C GLN A 413 -34.13 -4.98 -10.75
N GLU A 414 -34.68 -4.78 -9.56
CA GLU A 414 -34.87 -5.85 -8.58
C GLU A 414 -35.85 -6.89 -9.17
N ASN A 415 -35.32 -7.96 -9.72
CA ASN A 415 -36.07 -9.19 -9.88
C ASN A 415 -36.07 -9.92 -8.53
N VAL A 416 -37.04 -9.56 -7.68
CA VAL A 416 -37.38 -10.36 -6.49
C VAL A 416 -38.22 -11.55 -6.97
N PRO A 417 -37.80 -12.82 -6.80
CA PRO A 417 -38.67 -13.96 -7.08
C PRO A 417 -39.71 -14.08 -5.96
N GLY A 418 -40.97 -13.85 -6.32
CA GLY A 418 -42.16 -14.48 -5.77
C GLY A 418 -42.33 -14.58 -4.24
N ALA A 419 -42.99 -13.57 -3.66
CA ALA A 419 -43.74 -13.78 -2.42
C ALA A 419 -44.96 -14.68 -2.71
N VAL A 420 -44.98 -15.84 -2.08
CA VAL A 420 -46.18 -16.72 -2.04
C VAL A 420 -47.17 -16.12 -1.06
N PRO A 421 -48.47 -15.92 -1.42
CA PRO A 421 -49.44 -15.43 -0.46
C PRO A 421 -49.82 -16.56 0.52
N ALA A 422 -49.87 -16.21 1.80
CA ALA A 422 -50.43 -17.06 2.84
C ALA A 422 -51.95 -17.11 2.70
N GLU A 423 -52.50 -18.33 2.61
CA GLU A 423 -53.87 -18.68 3.04
C GLU A 423 -53.90 -19.13 4.50
#